data_61b38289d91757624c08a8fd90deb314
#
_entry.id   61b38289d91757624c08a8fd90deb314
#
_cell.length_a   1.000
_cell.length_b   1.000
_cell.length_c   1.000
_cell.angle_alpha   90.00
_cell.angle_beta   90.00
_cell.angle_gamma   90.00
#
_symmetry.space_group_name_H-M   'P 1'
#
loop_
_entity.id
_entity.type
_entity.pdbx_description
1 polymer ?
#
loop_
_entity_poly.entity_id
_entity_poly.type
_entity_poly.pdbx_seq_one_letter_code
_entity_poly.pdbx_strand_id
1 'polypeptide(L)'
;MKIASAEYEEPKGTAPVIEGVENGGNYYATQKITVRDADNDLASVTVNGKQEAGTEISLSADNQNNRKKEYTIIAEDRRGNSTSCKITINPCSDLQKRISHLSVDTVKVTDRALVQNTLKDAVTAVENAAEEEKTILAEVKTKCETLLAKIDEMTQPQDYIRGDVNANSKVDVGDVRTALRYICKKTNLTETQMKAGDVTGDEKVTIEDLRKILRYVCKKITEL
;
A
#
# COMPACT_ATOMS: atom_id res chain seq x y z
N MET A 1 -31.60 -67.93 -8.02
CA MET A 1 -30.54 -67.13 -7.38
C MET A 1 -30.25 -65.98 -8.29
N LYS A 2 -30.75 -64.75 -8.03
CA LYS A 2 -30.45 -63.57 -8.81
C LYS A 2 -29.14 -62.99 -8.27
N ILE A 3 -28.11 -63.07 -9.08
CA ILE A 3 -26.86 -62.35 -8.77
C ILE A 3 -27.15 -60.85 -9.05
N ALA A 4 -27.18 -60.04 -8.00
CA ALA A 4 -27.22 -58.59 -8.13
C ALA A 4 -25.86 -58.18 -8.77
N SER A 5 -25.89 -57.65 -9.96
CA SER A 5 -24.73 -56.94 -10.55
C SER A 5 -24.49 -55.71 -9.70
N ALA A 6 -23.39 -55.70 -8.96
CA ALA A 6 -22.89 -54.41 -8.39
C ALA A 6 -22.66 -53.46 -9.57
N GLU A 7 -23.35 -52.36 -9.60
CA GLU A 7 -23.01 -51.26 -10.49
C GLU A 7 -21.58 -50.84 -10.19
N TYR A 8 -20.70 -50.99 -11.16
CA TYR A 8 -19.36 -50.47 -11.12
C TYR A 8 -19.46 -48.93 -11.21
N GLU A 9 -19.32 -48.23 -10.12
CA GLU A 9 -19.13 -46.78 -10.14
C GLU A 9 -17.69 -46.51 -10.57
N GLU A 10 -17.50 -45.89 -11.72
CA GLU A 10 -16.20 -45.41 -12.14
C GLU A 10 -15.70 -44.38 -11.13
N PRO A 11 -14.42 -44.40 -10.73
CA PRO A 11 -13.85 -43.39 -9.86
C PRO A 11 -13.99 -41.99 -10.49
N LYS A 12 -14.56 -41.07 -9.74
CA LYS A 12 -14.90 -39.71 -10.20
C LYS A 12 -13.70 -38.85 -10.56
N GLY A 13 -12.49 -39.28 -10.66
CA GLY A 13 -11.35 -38.46 -10.98
C GLY A 13 -11.15 -37.25 -10.01
N THR A 14 -10.32 -36.32 -10.43
CA THR A 14 -10.03 -35.06 -9.68
C THR A 14 -10.71 -33.87 -10.36
N ALA A 15 -11.28 -32.96 -9.58
CA ALA A 15 -11.86 -31.75 -10.14
C ALA A 15 -10.78 -30.82 -10.73
N PRO A 16 -11.10 -30.07 -11.82
CA PRO A 16 -10.19 -29.08 -12.37
C PRO A 16 -9.75 -28.05 -11.35
N VAL A 17 -8.54 -27.50 -11.51
CA VAL A 17 -7.98 -26.47 -10.63
C VAL A 17 -7.88 -25.14 -11.38
N ILE A 18 -8.30 -24.06 -10.73
CA ILE A 18 -8.16 -22.70 -11.23
C ILE A 18 -6.97 -22.06 -10.50
N GLU A 19 -5.90 -21.76 -11.24
CA GLU A 19 -4.66 -21.19 -10.74
C GLU A 19 -4.57 -19.69 -11.06
N GLY A 20 -3.76 -18.93 -10.31
CA GLY A 20 -3.50 -17.51 -10.52
C GLY A 20 -4.42 -16.57 -9.73
N VAL A 21 -5.49 -17.10 -9.13
CA VAL A 21 -6.43 -16.33 -8.30
C VAL A 21 -6.97 -17.19 -7.16
N GLU A 22 -7.42 -16.53 -6.11
CA GLU A 22 -8.08 -17.17 -4.96
C GLU A 22 -9.59 -16.87 -4.95
N ASN A 23 -10.39 -17.81 -4.48
CA ASN A 23 -11.83 -17.60 -4.36
C ASN A 23 -12.13 -16.50 -3.33
N GLY A 24 -12.92 -15.50 -3.74
CA GLY A 24 -13.17 -14.28 -2.97
C GLY A 24 -12.07 -13.22 -3.13
N GLY A 25 -11.06 -13.46 -3.98
CA GLY A 25 -9.94 -12.56 -4.21
C GLY A 25 -10.38 -11.19 -4.75
N ASN A 26 -9.64 -10.15 -4.33
CA ASN A 26 -9.86 -8.77 -4.72
C ASN A 26 -8.56 -8.18 -5.25
N TYR A 27 -8.52 -7.88 -6.53
CA TYR A 27 -7.31 -7.51 -7.28
C TYR A 27 -7.42 -6.10 -7.85
N TYR A 28 -6.28 -5.45 -8.18
CA TYR A 28 -6.21 -4.06 -8.66
C TYR A 28 -5.57 -3.91 -10.03
N ALA A 29 -5.44 -4.99 -10.78
CA ALA A 29 -4.99 -5.01 -12.16
C ALA A 29 -5.48 -6.27 -12.86
N THR A 30 -5.24 -6.37 -14.14
CA THR A 30 -5.47 -7.57 -14.95
C THR A 30 -4.90 -8.80 -14.25
N GLN A 31 -5.69 -9.87 -14.18
CA GLN A 31 -5.29 -11.16 -13.67
C GLN A 31 -5.24 -12.18 -14.80
N LYS A 32 -4.17 -12.99 -14.80
CA LYS A 32 -4.04 -14.16 -15.69
C LYS A 32 -4.37 -15.39 -14.86
N ILE A 33 -5.33 -16.16 -15.34
CA ILE A 33 -5.72 -17.42 -14.72
C ILE A 33 -5.38 -18.57 -15.67
N THR A 34 -5.02 -19.71 -15.08
CA THR A 34 -4.81 -20.96 -15.82
C THR A 34 -5.70 -22.03 -15.22
N VAL A 35 -6.44 -22.74 -16.06
CA VAL A 35 -7.24 -23.90 -15.65
C VAL A 35 -6.48 -25.17 -15.99
N ARG A 36 -6.27 -26.01 -15.00
CA ARG A 36 -5.60 -27.32 -15.16
C ARG A 36 -6.52 -28.43 -14.70
N ASP A 37 -6.40 -29.54 -15.40
CA ASP A 37 -7.09 -30.79 -15.09
C ASP A 37 -6.05 -31.91 -15.08
N ALA A 38 -5.90 -32.56 -13.91
CA ALA A 38 -4.90 -33.63 -13.74
C ALA A 38 -5.20 -34.89 -14.55
N ASP A 39 -6.47 -35.15 -14.82
CA ASP A 39 -6.94 -36.32 -15.54
C ASP A 39 -7.03 -36.10 -17.06
N ASN A 40 -6.77 -34.85 -17.52
CA ASN A 40 -6.86 -34.42 -18.90
C ASN A 40 -8.25 -34.64 -19.54
N ASP A 41 -9.30 -34.56 -18.77
CA ASP A 41 -10.67 -34.72 -19.23
C ASP A 41 -11.54 -33.46 -19.05
N LEU A 42 -10.91 -32.28 -18.99
CA LEU A 42 -11.57 -30.97 -18.95
C LEU A 42 -12.64 -30.89 -20.06
N ALA A 43 -13.85 -30.57 -19.66
CA ALA A 43 -15.01 -30.44 -20.56
C ALA A 43 -15.27 -28.98 -20.94
N SER A 44 -15.26 -28.08 -19.96
CA SER A 44 -15.57 -26.68 -20.21
C SER A 44 -14.93 -25.74 -19.18
N VAL A 45 -14.66 -24.51 -19.61
CA VAL A 45 -14.36 -23.38 -18.76
C VAL A 45 -15.32 -22.26 -19.11
N THR A 46 -16.00 -21.71 -18.12
CA THR A 46 -16.90 -20.57 -18.32
C THR A 46 -16.51 -19.40 -17.43
N VAL A 47 -16.68 -18.19 -17.95
CA VAL A 47 -16.51 -16.93 -17.22
C VAL A 47 -17.82 -16.14 -17.33
N ASN A 48 -18.44 -15.89 -16.20
CA ASN A 48 -19.78 -15.25 -16.13
C ASN A 48 -20.81 -15.94 -17.04
N GLY A 49 -20.78 -17.28 -17.12
CA GLY A 49 -21.68 -18.08 -17.93
C GLY A 49 -21.34 -18.14 -19.42
N LYS A 50 -20.30 -17.42 -19.88
CA LYS A 50 -19.82 -17.50 -21.26
C LYS A 50 -18.67 -18.51 -21.34
N GLN A 51 -18.75 -19.44 -22.28
CA GLN A 51 -17.70 -20.42 -22.51
C GLN A 51 -16.47 -19.77 -23.12
N GLU A 52 -15.30 -20.12 -22.57
CA GLU A 52 -13.98 -19.70 -23.05
C GLU A 52 -13.37 -20.80 -23.95
N ALA A 53 -12.61 -20.36 -24.94
CA ALA A 53 -12.00 -21.29 -25.93
C ALA A 53 -10.70 -21.94 -25.44
N GLY A 54 -10.13 -21.46 -24.33
CA GLY A 54 -8.84 -21.90 -23.81
C GLY A 54 -8.82 -22.01 -22.29
N THR A 55 -7.71 -22.49 -21.78
CA THR A 55 -7.43 -22.67 -20.36
C THR A 55 -6.65 -21.51 -19.75
N GLU A 56 -6.05 -20.65 -20.59
CA GLU A 56 -5.37 -19.41 -20.15
C GLU A 56 -6.27 -18.21 -20.48
N ILE A 57 -6.70 -17.49 -19.45
CA ILE A 57 -7.69 -16.43 -19.56
C ILE A 57 -7.17 -15.18 -18.86
N SER A 58 -7.27 -14.03 -19.52
CA SER A 58 -6.95 -12.72 -18.93
C SER A 58 -8.24 -12.00 -18.56
N LEU A 59 -8.35 -11.60 -17.30
CA LEU A 59 -9.50 -10.88 -16.73
C LEU A 59 -9.06 -9.49 -16.27
N SER A 60 -9.83 -8.45 -16.63
CA SER A 60 -9.50 -7.07 -16.29
C SER A 60 -10.70 -6.30 -15.78
N ALA A 61 -10.46 -5.21 -15.05
CA ALA A 61 -11.50 -4.23 -14.73
C ALA A 61 -12.01 -3.54 -16.01
N ASP A 62 -13.08 -2.77 -15.88
CA ASP A 62 -13.47 -1.82 -16.91
C ASP A 62 -12.66 -0.52 -16.77
N ASN A 63 -11.43 -0.56 -17.29
CA ASN A 63 -10.49 0.56 -17.17
C ASN A 63 -10.96 1.80 -17.91
N GLN A 64 -11.76 1.67 -18.99
CA GLN A 64 -12.29 2.82 -19.75
C GLN A 64 -13.31 3.61 -18.93
N ASN A 65 -14.17 2.93 -18.19
CA ASN A 65 -15.17 3.57 -17.34
C ASN A 65 -14.76 3.62 -15.86
N ASN A 66 -13.55 3.19 -15.55
CA ASN A 66 -13.00 3.12 -14.21
C ASN A 66 -13.93 2.39 -13.22
N ARG A 67 -14.40 1.20 -13.62
CA ARG A 67 -15.32 0.37 -12.85
C ARG A 67 -14.72 -1.00 -12.55
N LYS A 68 -14.95 -1.47 -11.33
CA LYS A 68 -14.66 -2.86 -10.97
C LYS A 68 -15.52 -3.82 -11.78
N LYS A 69 -14.98 -5.02 -12.02
CA LYS A 69 -15.73 -6.16 -12.56
C LYS A 69 -15.66 -7.34 -11.63
N GLU A 70 -16.77 -8.04 -11.51
CA GLU A 70 -16.88 -9.29 -10.77
C GLU A 70 -16.94 -10.44 -11.76
N TYR A 71 -16.17 -11.49 -11.47
CA TYR A 71 -16.06 -12.67 -12.31
C TYR A 71 -16.41 -13.91 -11.51
N THR A 72 -17.20 -14.78 -12.13
CA THR A 72 -17.43 -16.14 -11.69
C THR A 72 -16.85 -17.06 -12.74
N ILE A 73 -15.80 -17.78 -12.38
CA ILE A 73 -15.11 -18.74 -13.23
C ILE A 73 -15.58 -20.13 -12.79
N ILE A 74 -15.98 -20.98 -13.73
CA ILE A 74 -16.37 -22.36 -13.47
C ILE A 74 -15.62 -23.23 -14.47
N ALA A 75 -14.93 -24.23 -13.95
CA ALA A 75 -14.27 -25.28 -14.73
C ALA A 75 -14.94 -26.62 -14.44
N GLU A 76 -15.31 -27.37 -15.46
CA GLU A 76 -15.98 -28.67 -15.37
C GLU A 76 -15.23 -29.73 -16.18
N ASP A 77 -15.11 -30.94 -15.64
CA ASP A 77 -14.60 -32.09 -16.35
C ASP A 77 -15.71 -32.93 -16.99
N ARG A 78 -15.32 -33.93 -17.76
CA ARG A 78 -16.27 -34.85 -18.45
C ARG A 78 -16.96 -35.82 -17.49
N ARG A 79 -16.50 -35.92 -16.26
CA ARG A 79 -17.05 -36.80 -15.21
C ARG A 79 -18.01 -36.08 -14.28
N GLY A 80 -18.21 -34.76 -14.52
CA GLY A 80 -19.13 -33.94 -13.77
C GLY A 80 -18.54 -33.34 -12.50
N ASN A 81 -17.20 -33.38 -12.28
CA ASN A 81 -16.58 -32.61 -11.23
C ASN A 81 -16.43 -31.14 -11.68
N SER A 82 -16.57 -30.22 -10.78
CA SER A 82 -16.46 -28.81 -11.09
C SER A 82 -15.77 -28.01 -9.98
N THR A 83 -15.04 -26.98 -10.39
CA THR A 83 -14.46 -25.98 -9.49
C THR A 83 -15.00 -24.61 -9.87
N SER A 84 -15.40 -23.84 -8.85
CA SER A 84 -15.89 -22.47 -9.03
C SER A 84 -15.04 -21.49 -8.23
N CYS A 85 -14.68 -20.38 -8.87
CA CYS A 85 -13.92 -19.29 -8.25
C CYS A 85 -14.61 -17.96 -8.57
N LYS A 86 -14.84 -17.13 -7.53
CA LYS A 86 -15.39 -15.78 -7.68
C LYS A 86 -14.33 -14.76 -7.29
N ILE A 87 -14.11 -13.77 -8.14
CA ILE A 87 -13.13 -12.71 -7.89
C ILE A 87 -13.69 -11.34 -8.27
N THR A 88 -13.08 -10.30 -7.71
CA THR A 88 -13.34 -8.91 -8.08
C THR A 88 -12.04 -8.29 -8.60
N ILE A 89 -12.10 -7.61 -9.74
CA ILE A 89 -10.98 -6.84 -10.29
C ILE A 89 -11.37 -5.37 -10.31
N ASN A 90 -10.59 -4.57 -9.58
CA ASN A 90 -10.73 -3.11 -9.51
C ASN A 90 -9.76 -2.45 -10.50
N PRO A 91 -10.06 -1.25 -11.00
CA PRO A 91 -9.10 -0.46 -11.75
C PRO A 91 -7.89 -0.11 -10.88
N CYS A 92 -6.68 -0.16 -11.44
CA CYS A 92 -5.46 0.23 -10.73
C CYS A 92 -5.47 1.70 -10.26
N SER A 93 -6.22 2.58 -10.95
CA SER A 93 -6.45 3.96 -10.53
C SER A 93 -7.15 4.10 -9.16
N ASP A 94 -7.81 3.06 -8.65
CA ASP A 94 -8.38 3.09 -7.30
C ASP A 94 -7.28 3.11 -6.22
N LEU A 95 -6.11 2.53 -6.50
CA LEU A 95 -4.93 2.65 -5.63
C LEU A 95 -4.40 4.09 -5.61
N GLN A 96 -4.37 4.77 -6.77
CA GLN A 96 -4.01 6.20 -6.83
C GLN A 96 -4.97 7.04 -5.99
N LYS A 97 -6.28 6.78 -6.09
CA LYS A 97 -7.31 7.51 -5.34
C LYS A 97 -7.15 7.38 -3.84
N ARG A 98 -6.77 6.17 -3.33
CA ARG A 98 -6.57 5.93 -1.89
C ARG A 98 -5.57 6.89 -1.25
N ILE A 99 -4.52 7.26 -1.97
CA ILE A 99 -3.44 8.13 -1.48
C ILE A 99 -3.41 9.50 -2.16
N SER A 100 -4.44 9.83 -2.96
CA SER A 100 -4.48 11.09 -3.72
C SER A 100 -4.42 12.33 -2.83
N HIS A 101 -5.07 12.27 -1.66
CA HIS A 101 -5.15 13.34 -0.67
C HIS A 101 -3.87 13.49 0.19
N LEU A 102 -2.91 12.56 0.10
CA LEU A 102 -1.66 12.59 0.85
C LEU A 102 -0.54 13.20 0.02
N SER A 103 0.25 14.04 0.65
CA SER A 103 1.53 14.58 0.16
C SER A 103 2.57 14.52 1.28
N VAL A 104 3.83 14.79 0.97
CA VAL A 104 4.92 14.85 1.97
C VAL A 104 4.65 15.89 3.07
N ASP A 105 3.90 16.95 2.75
CA ASP A 105 3.58 18.04 3.69
C ASP A 105 2.35 17.73 4.55
N THR A 106 1.48 16.82 4.11
CA THR A 106 0.19 16.54 4.78
C THR A 106 0.11 15.16 5.40
N VAL A 107 1.01 14.24 5.06
CA VAL A 107 1.04 12.87 5.59
C VAL A 107 1.31 12.88 7.10
N LYS A 108 0.65 11.96 7.82
CA LYS A 108 0.79 11.78 9.26
C LYS A 108 1.27 10.36 9.58
N VAL A 109 1.82 10.18 10.77
CA VAL A 109 2.22 8.85 11.27
C VAL A 109 1.05 7.86 11.26
N THR A 110 -0.17 8.34 11.51
CA THR A 110 -1.41 7.54 11.46
C THR A 110 -1.74 6.99 10.08
N ASP A 111 -1.21 7.59 9.01
CA ASP A 111 -1.48 7.16 7.64
C ASP A 111 -0.61 5.97 7.20
N ARG A 112 0.37 5.57 8.03
CA ARG A 112 1.31 4.48 7.74
C ARG A 112 0.62 3.21 7.24
N ALA A 113 -0.40 2.74 7.94
CA ALA A 113 -1.10 1.51 7.58
C ALA A 113 -1.80 1.61 6.22
N LEU A 114 -2.42 2.75 5.92
CA LEU A 114 -3.05 3.00 4.61
C LEU A 114 -2.01 2.96 3.49
N VAL A 115 -0.88 3.65 3.67
CA VAL A 115 0.18 3.74 2.64
C VAL A 115 0.85 2.37 2.45
N GLN A 116 1.15 1.63 3.53
CA GLN A 116 1.74 0.29 3.45
C GLN A 116 0.82 -0.71 2.73
N ASN A 117 -0.47 -0.71 3.06
CA ASN A 117 -1.44 -1.58 2.41
C ASN A 117 -1.60 -1.23 0.92
N THR A 118 -1.62 0.06 0.58
CA THR A 118 -1.69 0.51 -0.82
C THR A 118 -0.43 0.09 -1.60
N LEU A 119 0.75 0.22 -0.99
CA LEU A 119 2.01 -0.26 -1.59
C LEU A 119 2.00 -1.76 -1.82
N LYS A 120 1.57 -2.54 -0.83
CA LYS A 120 1.45 -4.00 -0.94
C LYS A 120 0.55 -4.39 -2.10
N ASP A 121 -0.64 -3.79 -2.18
CA ASP A 121 -1.61 -4.06 -3.25
C ASP A 121 -1.02 -3.70 -4.63
N ALA A 122 -0.32 -2.57 -4.74
CA ALA A 122 0.32 -2.14 -5.98
C ALA A 122 1.45 -3.10 -6.42
N VAL A 123 2.30 -3.53 -5.48
CA VAL A 123 3.39 -4.48 -5.77
C VAL A 123 2.84 -5.83 -6.23
N THR A 124 1.82 -6.34 -5.58
CA THR A 124 1.17 -7.61 -5.97
C THR A 124 0.50 -7.50 -7.34
N ALA A 125 -0.11 -6.35 -7.64
CA ALA A 125 -0.81 -6.14 -8.90
C ALA A 125 0.12 -6.12 -10.12
N VAL A 126 1.38 -5.70 -9.98
CA VAL A 126 2.34 -5.56 -11.10
C VAL A 126 2.62 -6.89 -11.82
N GLU A 127 2.60 -8.01 -11.12
CA GLU A 127 3.01 -9.33 -11.67
C GLU A 127 2.20 -9.73 -12.91
N ASN A 128 0.89 -9.48 -12.89
CA ASN A 128 -0.05 -9.85 -13.95
C ASN A 128 -0.60 -8.66 -14.75
N ALA A 129 -0.20 -7.44 -14.38
CA ALA A 129 -0.70 -6.20 -14.96
C ALA A 129 -0.40 -6.08 -16.46
N ALA A 130 -1.32 -5.49 -17.19
CA ALA A 130 -1.08 -5.05 -18.56
C ALA A 130 -0.05 -3.90 -18.59
N GLU A 131 0.63 -3.68 -19.72
CA GLU A 131 1.69 -2.65 -19.81
C GLU A 131 1.19 -1.24 -19.44
N GLU A 132 -0.03 -0.91 -19.81
CA GLU A 132 -0.68 0.38 -19.48
C GLU A 132 -0.91 0.52 -17.97
N GLU A 133 -1.26 -0.56 -17.29
CA GLU A 133 -1.49 -0.60 -15.85
C GLU A 133 -0.18 -0.51 -15.06
N LYS A 134 0.92 -1.05 -15.58
CA LYS A 134 2.25 -1.02 -14.94
C LYS A 134 2.75 0.39 -14.68
N THR A 135 2.49 1.33 -15.60
CA THR A 135 2.87 2.73 -15.43
C THR A 135 2.17 3.34 -14.21
N ILE A 136 0.84 3.14 -14.11
CA ILE A 136 0.04 3.65 -12.99
C ILE A 136 0.51 3.02 -11.66
N LEU A 137 0.76 1.72 -11.66
CA LEU A 137 1.21 0.99 -10.47
C LEU A 137 2.61 1.43 -10.03
N ALA A 138 3.51 1.75 -10.97
CA ALA A 138 4.83 2.29 -10.67
C ALA A 138 4.75 3.69 -10.01
N GLU A 139 3.85 4.56 -10.49
CA GLU A 139 3.60 5.86 -9.87
C GLU A 139 3.05 5.73 -8.45
N VAL A 140 2.08 4.82 -8.24
CA VAL A 140 1.52 4.53 -6.91
C VAL A 140 2.62 4.02 -5.97
N LYS A 141 3.45 3.09 -6.44
CA LYS A 141 4.57 2.54 -5.68
C LYS A 141 5.53 3.65 -5.24
N THR A 142 6.02 4.44 -6.19
CA THR A 142 6.95 5.56 -5.92
C THR A 142 6.37 6.55 -4.91
N LYS A 143 5.09 6.91 -5.07
CA LYS A 143 4.41 7.81 -4.13
C LYS A 143 4.32 7.20 -2.73
N CYS A 144 3.94 5.93 -2.62
CA CYS A 144 3.88 5.23 -1.32
C CYS A 144 5.25 5.18 -0.64
N GLU A 145 6.31 4.85 -1.37
CA GLU A 145 7.68 4.79 -0.84
C GLU A 145 8.13 6.16 -0.32
N THR A 146 7.84 7.24 -1.06
CA THR A 146 8.14 8.62 -0.64
C THR A 146 7.39 9.00 0.63
N LEU A 147 6.09 8.67 0.73
CA LEU A 147 5.28 8.95 1.91
C LEU A 147 5.74 8.14 3.12
N LEU A 148 6.12 6.87 2.94
CA LEU A 148 6.66 6.03 4.02
C LEU A 148 8.00 6.55 4.53
N ALA A 149 8.88 6.97 3.64
CA ALA A 149 10.16 7.59 4.03
C ALA A 149 9.94 8.84 4.89
N LYS A 150 8.95 9.68 4.53
CA LYS A 150 8.57 10.85 5.34
C LYS A 150 7.99 10.46 6.70
N ILE A 151 7.15 9.43 6.76
CA ILE A 151 6.62 8.91 8.02
C ILE A 151 7.73 8.32 8.89
N ASP A 152 8.71 7.62 8.29
CA ASP A 152 9.86 7.08 9.01
C ASP A 152 10.71 8.19 9.60
N GLU A 153 10.96 9.26 8.85
CA GLU A 153 11.66 10.45 9.35
C GLU A 153 10.95 11.05 10.58
N MET A 154 9.62 11.16 10.55
CA MET A 154 8.83 11.66 11.69
C MET A 154 8.84 10.74 12.92
N THR A 155 9.10 9.44 12.73
CA THR A 155 9.09 8.42 13.80
C THR A 155 10.48 8.07 14.30
N GLN A 156 11.55 8.60 13.68
CA GLN A 156 12.92 8.41 14.19
C GLN A 156 13.01 8.99 15.61
N PRO A 157 13.68 8.30 16.54
CA PRO A 157 14.04 8.91 17.81
C PRO A 157 14.84 10.17 17.52
N GLN A 158 14.36 11.32 17.96
CA GLN A 158 15.11 12.56 17.81
C GLN A 158 16.30 12.51 18.76
N ASP A 159 17.51 12.52 18.22
CA ASP A 159 18.76 12.60 19.01
C ASP A 159 18.92 13.98 19.70
N TYR A 160 17.88 14.79 19.69
CA TYR A 160 17.86 16.11 20.28
C TYR A 160 16.52 16.41 20.96
N ILE A 161 16.59 17.26 21.96
CA ILE A 161 15.40 17.82 22.63
C ILE A 161 15.01 19.09 21.88
N ARG A 162 13.78 19.16 21.41
CA ARG A 162 13.26 20.34 20.71
C ARG A 162 13.30 21.56 21.61
N GLY A 163 13.93 22.64 21.16
CA GLY A 163 14.20 23.83 21.95
C GLY A 163 15.53 23.84 22.71
N ASP A 164 16.22 22.71 22.84
CA ASP A 164 17.56 22.60 23.45
C ASP A 164 18.65 22.95 22.41
N VAL A 165 18.82 24.24 22.19
CA VAL A 165 19.73 24.77 21.17
C VAL A 165 21.18 24.67 21.57
N ASN A 166 21.47 24.60 22.86
CA ASN A 166 22.83 24.48 23.38
C ASN A 166 23.26 23.03 23.66
N ALA A 167 22.37 22.05 23.46
CA ALA A 167 22.57 20.62 23.63
C ALA A 167 22.97 20.21 25.06
N ASN A 168 22.38 20.87 26.08
CA ASN A 168 22.61 20.54 27.49
C ASN A 168 21.53 19.63 28.12
N SER A 169 20.64 19.09 27.29
CA SER A 169 19.49 18.23 27.66
C SER A 169 18.41 18.93 28.47
N LYS A 170 18.33 20.25 28.39
CA LYS A 170 17.31 21.08 29.04
C LYS A 170 16.89 22.20 28.09
N VAL A 171 15.64 22.66 28.22
CA VAL A 171 15.16 23.85 27.50
C VAL A 171 15.04 24.97 28.50
N ASP A 172 15.97 25.92 28.47
CA ASP A 172 16.04 27.05 29.42
C ASP A 172 16.50 28.35 28.74
N VAL A 173 16.81 29.36 29.56
CA VAL A 173 17.26 30.68 29.06
C VAL A 173 18.60 30.59 28.32
N GLY A 174 19.40 29.55 28.56
CA GLY A 174 20.64 29.27 27.84
C GLY A 174 20.41 29.06 26.36
N ASP A 175 19.30 28.39 26.00
CA ASP A 175 18.93 28.09 24.60
C ASP A 175 18.47 29.36 23.90
N VAL A 176 17.65 30.15 24.55
CA VAL A 176 17.25 31.47 24.04
C VAL A 176 18.48 32.34 23.73
N ARG A 177 19.49 32.34 24.64
CA ARG A 177 20.74 33.03 24.40
C ARG A 177 21.51 32.48 23.23
N THR A 178 21.61 31.17 23.09
CA THR A 178 22.35 30.48 22.00
C THR A 178 21.69 30.76 20.66
N ALA A 179 20.36 30.62 20.57
CA ALA A 179 19.58 30.95 19.38
C ALA A 179 19.75 32.44 19.00
N LEU A 180 19.69 33.35 19.97
CA LEU A 180 19.89 34.79 19.72
C LEU A 180 21.29 35.09 19.18
N ARG A 181 22.33 34.46 19.71
CA ARG A 181 23.70 34.61 19.22
C ARG A 181 23.87 34.10 17.80
N TYR A 182 23.22 33.01 17.46
CA TYR A 182 23.20 32.48 16.11
C TYR A 182 22.51 33.43 15.14
N ILE A 183 21.31 33.92 15.47
CA ILE A 183 20.56 34.89 14.65
C ILE A 183 21.39 36.18 14.44
N CYS A 184 22.12 36.62 15.46
CA CYS A 184 23.03 37.77 15.38
C CYS A 184 24.37 37.43 14.70
N LYS A 185 24.56 36.24 14.11
CA LYS A 185 25.79 35.77 13.44
C LYS A 185 27.04 35.80 14.36
N LYS A 186 26.86 35.58 15.66
CA LYS A 186 27.93 35.59 16.66
C LYS A 186 28.37 34.15 17.06
N THR A 187 27.70 33.12 16.55
CA THR A 187 28.05 31.72 16.75
C THR A 187 27.47 30.92 15.60
N ASN A 188 28.01 29.70 15.37
CA ASN A 188 27.44 28.73 14.48
C ASN A 188 26.73 27.65 15.33
N LEU A 189 25.73 27.00 14.75
CA LEU A 189 25.08 25.81 15.31
C LEU A 189 25.47 24.59 14.50
N THR A 190 25.57 23.44 15.15
CA THR A 190 25.67 22.15 14.48
C THR A 190 24.31 21.80 13.83
N GLU A 191 24.30 20.78 12.97
CA GLU A 191 23.04 20.32 12.33
C GLU A 191 22.01 19.91 13.37
N THR A 192 22.42 19.16 14.42
CA THR A 192 21.53 18.76 15.53
C THR A 192 20.98 19.96 16.29
N GLN A 193 21.82 20.96 16.57
CA GLN A 193 21.41 22.20 17.24
C GLN A 193 20.48 23.05 16.37
N MET A 194 20.67 23.04 15.03
CA MET A 194 19.77 23.70 14.10
C MET A 194 18.38 23.02 14.14
N LYS A 195 18.34 21.69 14.08
CA LYS A 195 17.09 20.92 14.22
C LYS A 195 16.40 21.14 15.56
N ALA A 196 17.18 21.21 16.65
CA ALA A 196 16.64 21.51 17.97
C ALA A 196 16.08 22.93 18.08
N GLY A 197 16.71 23.89 17.42
CA GLY A 197 16.36 25.31 17.43
C GLY A 197 15.19 25.68 16.54
N ASP A 198 14.96 24.93 15.46
CA ASP A 198 13.80 25.10 14.58
C ASP A 198 12.54 24.51 15.23
N VAL A 199 11.90 25.31 16.06
CA VAL A 199 10.65 24.93 16.73
C VAL A 199 9.40 25.37 15.98
N THR A 200 9.55 25.99 14.81
CA THR A 200 8.44 26.31 13.89
C THR A 200 8.32 25.29 12.77
N GLY A 201 9.42 24.58 12.43
CA GLY A 201 9.45 23.57 11.38
C GLY A 201 9.66 24.15 9.98
N ASP A 202 10.27 25.35 9.88
CA ASP A 202 10.54 26.03 8.61
C ASP A 202 11.98 25.79 8.10
N GLU A 203 12.71 24.83 8.70
CA GLU A 203 14.09 24.44 8.41
C GLU A 203 15.12 25.55 8.69
N LYS A 204 14.78 26.53 9.49
CA LYS A 204 15.64 27.65 9.85
C LYS A 204 15.50 27.95 11.34
N VAL A 205 16.55 28.54 11.91
CA VAL A 205 16.48 29.11 13.26
C VAL A 205 16.35 30.61 13.16
N THR A 206 15.17 31.13 13.44
CA THR A 206 14.78 32.53 13.24
C THR A 206 14.35 33.21 14.55
N ILE A 207 13.95 34.47 14.48
CA ILE A 207 13.40 35.18 15.61
C ILE A 207 12.05 34.60 16.10
N GLU A 208 11.34 33.90 15.20
CA GLU A 208 10.06 33.26 15.56
C GLU A 208 10.27 32.04 16.45
N ASP A 209 11.29 31.23 16.14
CA ASP A 209 11.69 30.12 16.98
C ASP A 209 12.15 30.57 18.35
N LEU A 210 13.01 31.60 18.38
CA LEU A 210 13.47 32.20 19.61
C LEU A 210 12.31 32.70 20.47
N ARG A 211 11.31 33.36 19.89
CA ARG A 211 10.10 33.80 20.60
C ARG A 211 9.29 32.62 21.14
N LYS A 212 9.19 31.54 20.39
CA LYS A 212 8.45 30.33 20.81
C LYS A 212 9.18 29.65 21.97
N ILE A 213 10.50 29.45 21.87
CA ILE A 213 11.34 28.90 22.95
C ILE A 213 11.24 29.78 24.21
N LEU A 214 11.35 31.11 24.08
CA LEU A 214 11.22 32.01 25.21
C LEU A 214 9.85 31.92 25.90
N ARG A 215 8.76 31.81 25.13
CA ARG A 215 7.42 31.61 25.67
C ARG A 215 7.28 30.31 26.43
N TYR A 216 7.91 29.24 25.94
CA TYR A 216 7.96 27.93 26.61
C TYR A 216 8.73 28.02 27.93
N VAL A 217 9.93 28.61 27.93
CA VAL A 217 10.76 28.81 29.11
C VAL A 217 10.04 29.67 30.15
N CYS A 218 9.29 30.68 29.70
CA CYS A 218 8.45 31.53 30.58
C CYS A 218 7.12 30.86 30.98
N LYS A 219 6.90 29.59 30.66
CA LYS A 219 5.64 28.83 30.94
C LYS A 219 4.38 29.50 30.38
N LYS A 220 4.50 30.21 29.25
CA LYS A 220 3.38 30.83 28.53
C LYS A 220 2.73 29.86 27.51
N ILE A 221 3.46 28.82 27.14
CA ILE A 221 3.00 27.71 26.34
C ILE A 221 3.54 26.42 26.97
N THR A 222 2.89 25.31 26.72
CA THR A 222 3.22 23.98 27.29
C THR A 222 3.96 23.07 26.33
N GLU A 223 3.97 23.42 25.02
CA GLU A 223 4.59 22.64 23.94
C GLU A 223 5.37 23.56 22.99
N LEU A 224 6.44 23.00 22.39
CA LEU A 224 7.29 23.66 21.39
C LEU A 224 6.97 23.18 19.97
#